data_0f69d6002603c09c05d32be0406f5e36
#
_entry.id   0f69d6002603c09c05d32be0406f5e36
#
_cell.length_a   1.000
_cell.length_b   1.000
_cell.length_c   1.000
_cell.angle_alpha   90.00
_cell.angle_beta   90.00
_cell.angle_gamma   90.00
#
_symmetry.space_group_name_H-M   'P 1'
#
loop_
_entity.id
_entity.type
_entity.pdbx_description
1 polymer ?
#
loop_
_entity_poly.entity_id
_entity_poly.type
_entity_poly.pdbx_seq_one_letter_code
_entity_poly.pdbx_strand_id
1 'polypeptide(L)'
;MTIFTPRIDALVAEFHVMSLAVCAGHQHWAAPIFYVFDPLRARLLFVTDPSTRHGILLGQAGRGVATVSGQNGSIPLLRGLQMEGPVRRLCIEDRELAANLYMARFSIPAHLQPVYWAFTPLYIKATDNRNGFGYKEEWRVE
;
A
#
# COMPACT_ATOMS: atom_id res chain seq x y z
N MET A 1 3.06 3.96 18.74
CA MET A 1 4.48 3.92 18.33
C MET A 1 4.55 3.63 16.84
N THR A 2 5.27 4.44 16.10
CA THR A 2 5.41 4.27 14.65
C THR A 2 6.65 3.42 14.37
N ILE A 3 6.58 2.58 13.34
CA ILE A 3 7.71 1.75 12.91
C ILE A 3 8.52 2.47 11.84
N PHE A 4 7.83 3.21 10.97
CA PHE A 4 8.49 4.01 9.92
C PHE A 4 9.00 5.34 10.47
N THR A 5 9.69 6.11 9.65
CA THR A 5 10.07 7.48 10.03
C THR A 5 8.82 8.36 10.10
N PRO A 6 8.84 9.47 10.88
CA PRO A 6 7.69 10.36 10.96
C PRO A 6 7.22 10.90 9.60
N ARG A 7 8.15 11.21 8.70
CA ARG A 7 7.80 11.67 7.34
C ARG A 7 7.10 10.59 6.54
N ILE A 8 7.60 9.35 6.59
CA ILE A 8 7.00 8.23 5.88
C ILE A 8 5.62 7.93 6.43
N ASP A 9 5.45 7.91 7.76
CA ASP A 9 4.15 7.72 8.39
C ASP A 9 3.14 8.77 7.91
N ALA A 10 3.56 10.04 7.87
CA ALA A 10 2.69 11.13 7.45
C ALA A 10 2.26 10.97 5.99
N LEU A 11 3.18 10.59 5.10
CA LEU A 11 2.87 10.40 3.69
C LEU A 11 1.96 9.20 3.45
N VAL A 12 2.22 8.08 4.12
CA VAL A 12 1.37 6.90 4.01
C VAL A 12 -0.06 7.22 4.47
N ALA A 13 -0.20 7.96 5.56
CA ALA A 13 -1.51 8.31 6.11
C ALA A 13 -2.25 9.38 5.29
N GLU A 14 -1.53 10.26 4.63
CA GLU A 14 -2.11 11.34 3.82
C GLU A 14 -2.81 10.80 2.58
N PHE A 15 -2.17 9.86 1.89
CA PHE A 15 -2.68 9.31 0.64
C PHE A 15 -3.58 8.10 0.90
N HIS A 16 -4.32 7.69 -0.13
CA HIS A 16 -5.31 6.61 0.00
C HIS A 16 -5.41 5.71 -1.24
N VAL A 17 -4.63 5.98 -2.28
CA VAL A 17 -4.55 5.13 -3.47
C VAL A 17 -3.10 4.78 -3.71
N MET A 18 -2.82 3.49 -3.83
CA MET A 18 -1.50 3.02 -4.26
C MET A 18 -1.62 2.41 -5.65
N SER A 19 -0.55 2.50 -6.43
CA SER A 19 -0.38 1.67 -7.62
C SER A 19 0.41 0.46 -7.19
N LEU A 20 -0.25 -0.69 -7.17
CA LEU A 20 0.37 -1.95 -6.73
C LEU A 20 0.73 -2.75 -7.97
N ALA A 21 2.00 -3.06 -8.12
CA ALA A 21 2.55 -3.78 -9.25
C ALA A 21 3.09 -5.13 -8.83
N VAL A 22 2.96 -6.11 -9.72
CA VAL A 22 3.37 -7.48 -9.47
C VAL A 22 4.03 -8.07 -10.70
N CYS A 23 5.00 -8.94 -10.47
CA CYS A 23 5.63 -9.76 -11.51
C CYS A 23 5.52 -11.23 -11.09
N ALA A 24 4.91 -12.05 -11.92
CA ALA A 24 4.80 -13.49 -11.69
C ALA A 24 5.10 -14.21 -13.00
N GLY A 25 6.18 -15.02 -13.02
CA GLY A 25 6.70 -15.60 -14.26
C GLY A 25 7.12 -14.50 -15.23
N HIS A 26 6.54 -14.48 -16.41
CA HIS A 26 6.80 -13.45 -17.42
C HIS A 26 5.71 -12.37 -17.47
N GLN A 27 4.77 -12.40 -16.55
CA GLN A 27 3.66 -11.45 -16.52
C GLN A 27 3.93 -10.31 -15.54
N HIS A 28 3.70 -9.09 -15.98
CA HIS A 28 3.82 -7.87 -15.20
C HIS A 28 2.50 -7.12 -15.27
N TRP A 29 2.01 -6.66 -14.13
CA TRP A 29 0.75 -5.94 -14.11
C TRP A 29 0.72 -4.96 -12.94
N ALA A 30 -0.02 -3.87 -13.09
CA ALA A 30 -0.20 -2.88 -12.03
C ALA A 30 -1.66 -2.46 -11.96
N ALA A 31 -2.13 -2.16 -10.76
CA ALA A 31 -3.50 -1.71 -10.53
C ALA A 31 -3.53 -0.60 -9.49
N PRO A 32 -4.38 0.44 -9.68
CA PRO A 32 -4.64 1.41 -8.62
C PRO A 32 -5.59 0.77 -7.59
N ILE A 33 -5.25 0.88 -6.32
CA ILE A 33 -5.99 0.22 -5.25
C ILE A 33 -6.11 1.17 -4.06
N PHE A 34 -7.33 1.34 -3.53
CA PHE A 34 -7.54 2.06 -2.28
C PHE A 34 -6.95 1.27 -1.12
N TYR A 35 -6.25 1.95 -0.24
CA TYR A 35 -5.66 1.33 0.93
C TYR A 35 -5.92 2.12 2.21
N VAL A 36 -5.79 1.43 3.33
CA VAL A 36 -5.78 2.03 4.67
C VAL A 36 -4.49 1.62 5.37
N PHE A 37 -3.85 2.57 6.03
CA PHE A 37 -2.62 2.30 6.78
C PHE A 37 -2.95 1.72 8.16
N ASP A 38 -2.29 0.60 8.50
CA ASP A 38 -2.31 -0.01 9.83
C ASP A 38 -0.97 0.32 10.49
N PRO A 39 -0.90 1.36 11.33
CA PRO A 39 0.38 1.81 11.88
C PRO A 39 0.96 0.84 12.91
N LEU A 40 0.12 0.06 13.58
CA LEU A 40 0.60 -0.89 14.58
C LEU A 40 1.38 -2.04 13.97
N ARG A 41 1.00 -2.44 12.75
CA ARG A 41 1.63 -3.54 12.03
C ARG A 41 2.45 -3.09 10.83
N ALA A 42 2.53 -1.77 10.61
CA ALA A 42 3.30 -1.16 9.52
C ALA A 42 2.96 -1.80 8.16
N ARG A 43 1.68 -1.82 7.84
CA ARG A 43 1.19 -2.45 6.61
C ARG A 43 0.04 -1.65 6.01
N LEU A 44 -0.16 -1.83 4.72
CA LEU A 44 -1.26 -1.24 3.97
C LEU A 44 -2.32 -2.32 3.73
N LEU A 45 -3.54 -2.05 4.19
CA LEU A 45 -4.66 -2.97 4.06
C LEU A 45 -5.48 -2.58 2.85
N PHE A 46 -5.90 -3.56 2.06
CA PHE A 46 -6.71 -3.28 0.87
C PHE A 46 -7.68 -4.42 0.58
N VAL A 47 -8.64 -4.14 -0.28
CA VAL A 47 -9.65 -5.09 -0.71
C VAL A 47 -9.48 -5.31 -2.21
N THR A 48 -9.39 -6.56 -2.63
CA THR A 48 -9.41 -6.90 -4.04
C THR A 48 -9.96 -8.32 -4.24
N ASP A 49 -10.65 -8.50 -5.36
CA ASP A 49 -11.17 -9.80 -5.75
C ASP A 49 -10.01 -10.67 -6.25
N PRO A 50 -9.82 -11.88 -5.68
CA PRO A 50 -8.74 -12.77 -6.09
C PRO A 50 -8.82 -13.22 -7.55
N SER A 51 -9.97 -13.06 -8.21
CA SER A 51 -10.13 -13.43 -9.62
C SER A 51 -9.69 -12.35 -10.60
N THR A 52 -9.38 -11.16 -10.11
CA THR A 52 -8.81 -10.11 -10.96
C THR A 52 -7.41 -10.48 -11.42
N ARG A 53 -6.95 -9.88 -12.51
CA ARG A 53 -5.60 -10.18 -13.01
C ARG A 53 -4.53 -9.90 -11.96
N HIS A 54 -4.58 -8.75 -11.30
CA HIS A 54 -3.62 -8.46 -10.23
C HIS A 54 -3.79 -9.40 -9.04
N GLY A 55 -5.03 -9.79 -8.69
CA GLY A 55 -5.28 -10.73 -7.59
C GLY A 55 -4.68 -12.09 -7.85
N ILE A 56 -4.83 -12.62 -9.07
CA ILE A 56 -4.24 -13.90 -9.47
C ILE A 56 -2.72 -13.84 -9.38
N LEU A 57 -2.11 -12.79 -9.95
CA LEU A 57 -0.65 -12.66 -9.97
C LEU A 57 -0.07 -12.45 -8.57
N LEU A 58 -0.76 -11.68 -7.72
CA LEU A 58 -0.35 -11.49 -6.33
C LEU A 58 -0.40 -12.79 -5.54
N GLY A 59 -1.43 -13.62 -5.78
CA GLY A 59 -1.53 -14.93 -5.15
C GLY A 59 -0.39 -15.86 -5.53
N GLN A 60 0.11 -15.74 -6.76
CA GLN A 60 1.25 -16.53 -7.25
C GLN A 60 2.59 -16.01 -6.73
N ALA A 61 2.79 -14.69 -6.78
CA ALA A 61 4.07 -14.08 -6.45
C ALA A 61 4.29 -13.94 -4.94
N GLY A 62 3.24 -13.63 -4.19
CA GLY A 62 3.34 -13.41 -2.76
C GLY A 62 4.04 -12.11 -2.37
N ARG A 63 4.38 -11.26 -3.33
CA ARG A 63 5.02 -9.98 -3.09
C ARG A 63 4.77 -9.02 -4.24
N GLY A 64 4.99 -7.74 -3.98
CA GLY A 64 4.78 -6.71 -4.98
C GLY A 64 5.58 -5.45 -4.67
N VAL A 65 5.44 -4.49 -5.57
CA VAL A 65 5.98 -3.15 -5.39
C VAL A 65 4.83 -2.17 -5.51
N ALA A 66 4.91 -1.06 -4.78
CA ALA A 66 3.85 -0.08 -4.77
C ALA A 66 4.41 1.33 -4.82
N THR A 67 3.65 2.21 -5.47
CA THR A 67 3.90 3.64 -5.39
C THR A 67 2.67 4.33 -4.83
N VAL A 68 2.92 5.39 -4.06
CA VAL A 68 1.89 6.26 -3.52
C VAL A 68 2.30 7.69 -3.81
N SER A 69 1.43 8.45 -4.46
CA SER A 69 1.70 9.86 -4.72
C SER A 69 0.40 10.60 -5.00
N GLY A 70 0.40 11.91 -4.73
CA GLY A 70 -0.67 12.79 -5.18
C GLY A 70 -0.44 13.22 -6.61
N GLN A 71 -1.49 13.63 -7.29
CA GLN A 71 -1.41 14.26 -8.60
C GLN A 71 -1.30 15.76 -8.41
N ASN A 72 -0.08 16.26 -8.40
CA ASN A 72 0.19 17.68 -8.25
C ASN A 72 0.78 18.22 -9.55
N GLY A 73 0.26 19.32 -10.03
CA GLY A 73 0.74 19.95 -11.27
C GLY A 73 2.07 20.68 -11.13
N SER A 74 2.69 20.67 -9.96
CA SER A 74 3.92 21.40 -9.66
C SER A 74 5.01 20.44 -9.16
N ILE A 75 6.11 20.34 -9.90
CA ILE A 75 7.22 19.48 -9.52
C ILE A 75 7.79 19.83 -8.12
N PRO A 76 7.94 21.11 -7.75
CA PRO A 76 8.41 21.44 -6.39
C PRO A 76 7.53 20.94 -5.25
N LEU A 77 6.28 20.58 -5.52
CA LEU A 77 5.35 20.06 -4.52
C LEU A 77 5.19 18.54 -4.60
N LEU A 78 5.92 17.88 -5.50
CA LEU A 78 5.87 16.43 -5.64
C LEU A 78 6.31 15.74 -4.34
N ARG A 79 5.52 14.79 -3.92
CA ARG A 79 5.85 13.90 -2.81
C ARG A 79 5.21 12.55 -3.00
N GLY A 80 5.87 11.52 -2.52
CA GLY A 80 5.35 10.16 -2.65
C GLY A 80 6.31 9.12 -2.13
N LEU A 81 5.88 7.87 -2.27
CA LEU A 81 6.60 6.71 -1.75
C LEU A 81 6.78 5.67 -2.86
N GLN A 82 7.92 4.98 -2.79
CA GLN A 82 8.17 3.76 -3.54
C GLN A 82 8.44 2.66 -2.50
N MET A 83 7.78 1.52 -2.65
CA MET A 83 7.82 0.48 -1.62
C MET A 83 7.91 -0.90 -2.24
N GLU A 84 8.53 -1.85 -1.53
CA GLU A 84 8.49 -3.26 -1.87
C GLU A 84 8.28 -4.11 -0.63
N GLY A 85 7.62 -5.24 -0.80
CA GLY A 85 7.39 -6.16 0.30
C GLY A 85 6.41 -7.27 -0.04
N PRO A 86 6.17 -8.17 0.92
CA PRO A 86 5.20 -9.25 0.76
C PRO A 86 3.78 -8.73 0.67
N VAL A 87 2.97 -9.45 -0.08
CA VAL A 87 1.53 -9.22 -0.21
C VAL A 87 0.84 -10.55 0.07
N ARG A 88 -0.15 -10.55 0.96
CA ARG A 88 -0.88 -11.77 1.27
C ARG A 88 -2.35 -11.50 1.58
N ARG A 89 -3.18 -12.48 1.31
CA ARG A 89 -4.56 -12.48 1.78
C ARG A 89 -4.56 -12.68 3.29
N LEU A 90 -5.46 -11.99 3.97
CA LEU A 90 -5.58 -12.12 5.42
C LEU A 90 -6.40 -13.34 5.79
N CYS A 91 -5.95 -14.06 6.83
CA CYS A 91 -6.70 -15.16 7.42
C CYS A 91 -7.88 -14.63 8.23
N ILE A 92 -8.73 -15.54 8.68
CA ILE A 92 -9.97 -15.17 9.40
C ILE A 92 -9.66 -14.36 10.66
N GLU A 93 -8.60 -14.69 11.38
CA GLU A 93 -8.22 -14.03 12.64
C GLU A 93 -7.81 -12.57 12.41
N ASP A 94 -7.13 -12.27 11.31
CA ASP A 94 -6.67 -10.93 10.98
C ASP A 94 -7.72 -10.09 10.26
N ARG A 95 -8.67 -10.76 9.62
CA ARG A 95 -9.62 -10.09 8.72
C ARG A 95 -10.54 -9.12 9.44
N GLU A 96 -10.98 -9.44 10.64
CA GLU A 96 -11.91 -8.58 11.39
C GLU A 96 -11.27 -7.22 11.70
N LEU A 97 -10.03 -7.23 12.16
CA LEU A 97 -9.30 -5.99 12.44
C LEU A 97 -9.10 -5.17 11.16
N ALA A 98 -8.71 -5.84 10.07
CA ALA A 98 -8.54 -5.18 8.78
C ALA A 98 -9.84 -4.58 8.28
N ALA A 99 -10.96 -5.31 8.42
CA ALA A 99 -12.29 -4.83 8.04
C ALA A 99 -12.66 -3.59 8.83
N ASN A 100 -12.42 -3.58 10.14
CA ASN A 100 -12.74 -2.43 10.99
C ASN A 100 -11.96 -1.19 10.56
N LEU A 101 -10.65 -1.33 10.31
CA LEU A 101 -9.81 -0.23 9.86
C LEU A 101 -10.21 0.28 8.48
N TYR A 102 -10.47 -0.64 7.56
CA TYR A 102 -10.84 -0.28 6.18
C TYR A 102 -12.21 0.38 6.11
N MET A 103 -13.21 -0.20 6.76
CA MET A 103 -14.58 0.30 6.74
C MET A 103 -14.75 1.62 7.49
N ALA A 104 -13.83 1.95 8.40
CA ALA A 104 -13.83 3.26 9.05
C ALA A 104 -13.54 4.38 8.05
N ARG A 105 -12.89 4.07 6.94
CA ARG A 105 -12.53 5.05 5.92
C ARG A 105 -13.30 4.87 4.61
N PHE A 106 -13.53 3.64 4.18
CA PHE A 106 -14.17 3.33 2.91
C PHE A 106 -15.36 2.39 3.12
N SER A 107 -16.54 2.79 2.66
CA SER A 107 -17.72 1.94 2.75
C SER A 107 -17.73 0.91 1.62
N ILE A 108 -17.98 -0.35 1.98
CA ILE A 108 -18.19 -1.43 1.02
C ILE A 108 -19.56 -2.05 1.32
N PRO A 109 -20.43 -2.24 0.30
CA PRO A 109 -21.69 -2.93 0.52
C PRO A 109 -21.46 -4.32 1.12
N ALA A 110 -22.18 -4.64 2.20
CA ALA A 110 -21.95 -5.88 2.95
C ALA A 110 -22.16 -7.15 2.10
N HIS A 111 -23.02 -7.09 1.08
CA HIS A 111 -23.31 -8.25 0.23
C HIS A 111 -22.14 -8.60 -0.71
N LEU A 112 -21.14 -7.74 -0.87
CA LEU A 112 -20.01 -8.01 -1.75
C LEU A 112 -18.98 -8.96 -1.15
N GLN A 113 -19.05 -9.24 0.15
CA GLN A 113 -18.14 -10.16 0.84
C GLN A 113 -16.67 -9.88 0.50
N PRO A 114 -16.14 -8.71 0.89
CA PRO A 114 -14.80 -8.29 0.47
C PRO A 114 -13.71 -9.24 0.96
N VAL A 115 -12.70 -9.42 0.13
CA VAL A 115 -11.49 -10.17 0.47
C VAL A 115 -10.40 -9.17 0.83
N TYR A 116 -9.86 -9.31 2.04
CA TYR A 116 -8.86 -8.40 2.59
C TYR A 116 -7.45 -8.93 2.39
N TRP A 117 -6.54 -8.03 2.05
CA TRP A 117 -5.14 -8.30 1.80
C TRP A 117 -4.29 -7.31 2.58
N ALA A 118 -3.04 -7.68 2.82
CA ALA A 118 -2.06 -6.79 3.42
C ALA A 118 -0.80 -6.72 2.54
N PHE A 119 -0.33 -5.51 2.32
CA PHE A 119 0.98 -5.21 1.76
C PHE A 119 1.86 -4.72 2.91
N THR A 120 2.94 -5.43 3.19
CA THR A 120 3.83 -5.12 4.31
C THR A 120 5.18 -4.67 3.76
N PRO A 121 5.45 -3.37 3.68
CA PRO A 121 6.72 -2.89 3.15
C PRO A 121 7.91 -3.37 3.97
N LEU A 122 8.95 -3.83 3.28
CA LEU A 122 10.25 -4.14 3.86
C LEU A 122 11.28 -3.06 3.50
N TYR A 123 11.00 -2.28 2.48
CA TYR A 123 11.81 -1.16 2.05
C TYR A 123 10.89 -0.05 1.54
N ILE A 124 11.16 1.18 1.95
CA ILE A 124 10.44 2.37 1.51
C ILE A 124 11.43 3.46 1.17
N LYS A 125 11.24 4.07 0.00
CA LYS A 125 11.93 5.29 -0.40
C LYS A 125 10.91 6.40 -0.53
N ALA A 126 11.07 7.45 0.27
CA ALA A 126 10.21 8.63 0.23
C ALA A 126 10.89 9.74 -0.55
N THR A 127 10.13 10.41 -1.40
CA THR A 127 10.53 11.63 -2.07
C THR A 127 9.64 12.75 -1.57
N ASP A 128 10.23 13.89 -1.19
CA ASP A 128 9.44 15.06 -0.79
C ASP A 128 10.16 16.33 -1.24
N ASN A 129 9.76 16.82 -2.43
CA ASN A 129 10.39 18.01 -3.02
C ASN A 129 10.11 19.29 -2.25
N ARG A 130 9.09 19.28 -1.35
CA ARG A 130 8.80 20.43 -0.48
C ARG A 130 9.93 20.70 0.50
N ASN A 131 10.71 19.66 0.82
CA ASN A 131 11.86 19.75 1.74
C ASN A 131 13.18 19.99 1.01
N GLY A 132 13.13 20.38 -0.26
CA GLY A 132 14.27 20.56 -1.14
C GLY A 132 14.13 19.68 -2.37
N PHE A 133 14.48 20.19 -3.54
CA PHE A 133 14.32 19.46 -4.80
C PHE A 133 15.07 18.14 -4.77
N GLY A 134 14.35 17.04 -4.98
CA GLY A 134 14.92 15.69 -4.96
C GLY A 134 15.24 15.15 -3.58
N TYR A 135 14.72 15.77 -2.51
CA TYR A 135 14.95 15.25 -1.15
C TYR A 135 14.44 13.81 -1.04
N LYS A 136 15.29 12.91 -0.52
CA LYS A 136 14.99 11.49 -0.35
C LYS A 136 15.17 11.05 1.09
N GLU A 137 14.36 10.10 1.51
CA GLU A 137 14.45 9.46 2.81
C GLU A 137 14.16 7.96 2.62
N GLU A 138 14.95 7.11 3.22
CA GLU A 138 14.81 5.67 3.06
C GLU A 138 14.55 5.00 4.41
N TRP A 139 13.78 3.92 4.39
CA TRP A 139 13.55 3.06 5.54
C TRP A 139 13.64 1.60 5.10
N ARG A 140 14.28 0.79 5.93
CA ARG A 140 14.36 -0.66 5.72
C ARG A 140 14.03 -1.38 7.02
N VAL A 141 13.38 -2.53 6.88
CA VAL A 141 13.23 -3.44 8.01
C VAL A 141 14.61 -3.99 8.40
N GLU A 142 14.83 -4.14 9.69
CA GLU A 142 16.10 -4.68 10.21
C GLU A 142 16.09 -6.22 10.25
#